data_59e57f1df08892f237589012fc9327d7
#
_entry.id   59e57f1df08892f237589012fc9327d7
#
_cell.length_a   1.000
_cell.length_b   1.000
_cell.length_c   1.000
_cell.angle_alpha   90.00
_cell.angle_beta   90.00
_cell.angle_gamma   90.00
#
_symmetry.space_group_name_H-M   'P 1'
#
loop_
_entity.id
_entity.type
_entity.pdbx_description
1 polymer ?
#
loop_
_entity_poly.entity_id
_entity_poly.type
_entity_poly.pdbx_seq_one_letter_code
_entity_poly.pdbx_strand_id
1 'polypeptide(L)'
;MRSARALVAVLAATAALLLAGEPAAQAQDPGRWLPTGASSVPTSYWQGLTSDPAEANLYFIGVFQGLWRTTPQLRQTAGVANVIPAAVQSSEGYNHIGDPTWNPGEGGRVLLPMECFTPGVGNTCGTGAFGVADPATLAFRYYVKLDPAEIPKAMWAETSPDGSLVWTSSGNDLLAYRSSDISAANAGPAGPVLHYARRLAGAVPPTGVTGAVFWDGRLLLAGESNGTYQVWAVDTRNGERQLELEMHICGESEGLDVIPTLGGELHWLIAPFDPGCQLTFGPTSALLHFIPNPGRARFDVAVLTTAVSEIPGTVSVTVRVTRDGRPQRQVRVRFAGGTARTDKQGVATVSVALERPGRFKALALRGRSYGVSELVPVGIASTAQPAAARRLSAH
;
A
#
# COMPACT_ATOMS: atom_id res chain seq x y z
N MET A 1 -4.71 53.67 -47.34
CA MET A 1 -5.65 53.42 -46.23
C MET A 1 -6.34 52.09 -46.40
N ARG A 2 -5.57 50.92 -46.30
CA ARG A 2 -6.11 49.53 -46.36
C ARG A 2 -5.33 48.53 -45.47
N SER A 3 -4.79 48.96 -44.33
CA SER A 3 -3.97 48.09 -43.48
C SER A 3 -4.38 48.04 -42.00
N ALA A 4 -5.49 48.67 -41.58
CA ALA A 4 -5.87 48.76 -40.17
C ALA A 4 -7.05 47.87 -39.76
N ARG A 5 -7.64 47.05 -40.68
CA ARG A 5 -8.80 46.20 -40.37
C ARG A 5 -8.50 44.70 -40.18
N ALA A 6 -7.28 44.27 -40.47
CA ALA A 6 -6.88 42.86 -40.35
C ALA A 6 -6.33 42.48 -38.96
N LEU A 7 -5.98 43.46 -38.10
CA LEU A 7 -5.34 43.17 -36.79
C LEU A 7 -6.34 42.98 -35.63
N VAL A 8 -7.60 43.39 -35.82
CA VAL A 8 -8.62 43.26 -34.74
C VAL A 8 -9.33 41.91 -34.75
N ALA A 9 -9.35 41.20 -35.89
CA ALA A 9 -10.01 39.91 -36.00
C ALA A 9 -9.21 38.72 -35.44
N VAL A 10 -7.88 38.84 -35.28
CA VAL A 10 -7.02 37.78 -34.76
C VAL A 10 -6.99 37.74 -33.22
N LEU A 11 -7.23 38.87 -32.55
CA LEU A 11 -7.23 38.99 -31.09
C LEU A 11 -8.54 38.51 -30.43
N ALA A 12 -9.65 38.42 -31.20
CA ALA A 12 -10.92 37.93 -30.69
C ALA A 12 -11.04 36.38 -30.73
N ALA A 13 -10.26 35.71 -31.57
CA ALA A 13 -10.28 34.25 -31.70
C ALA A 13 -9.42 33.54 -30.64
N THR A 14 -8.42 34.21 -30.05
CA THR A 14 -7.56 33.63 -29.00
C THR A 14 -8.14 33.74 -27.59
N ALA A 15 -9.13 34.61 -27.37
CA ALA A 15 -9.79 34.69 -26.05
C ALA A 15 -10.92 33.65 -25.83
N ALA A 16 -11.42 33.02 -26.89
CA ALA A 16 -12.50 32.04 -26.80
C ALA A 16 -12.00 30.60 -26.52
N LEU A 17 -10.69 30.33 -26.65
CA LEU A 17 -10.11 28.99 -26.36
C LEU A 17 -9.66 28.79 -24.91
N LEU A 18 -9.69 29.82 -24.07
CA LEU A 18 -9.29 29.75 -22.65
C LEU A 18 -10.46 29.51 -21.69
N LEU A 19 -11.66 29.29 -22.21
CA LEU A 19 -12.86 28.93 -21.43
C LEU A 19 -13.36 27.51 -21.73
N ALA A 20 -12.57 26.65 -22.40
CA ALA A 20 -12.80 25.23 -22.37
C ALA A 20 -12.50 24.79 -20.94
N GLY A 21 -13.54 24.65 -20.12
CA GLY A 21 -13.43 24.13 -18.77
C GLY A 21 -12.59 22.84 -18.78
N GLU A 22 -11.73 22.71 -17.79
CA GLU A 22 -11.06 21.42 -17.53
C GLU A 22 -12.12 20.33 -17.63
N PRO A 23 -11.87 19.23 -18.37
CA PRO A 23 -12.83 18.14 -18.39
C PRO A 23 -13.03 17.74 -16.93
N ALA A 24 -14.27 17.83 -16.46
CA ALA A 24 -14.63 17.35 -15.13
C ALA A 24 -14.04 15.95 -15.03
N ALA A 25 -13.13 15.76 -14.08
CA ALA A 25 -12.51 14.47 -13.84
C ALA A 25 -13.65 13.48 -13.78
N GLN A 26 -13.75 12.60 -14.78
CA GLN A 26 -14.77 11.56 -14.78
C GLN A 26 -14.58 10.85 -13.45
N ALA A 27 -15.61 10.83 -12.62
CA ALA A 27 -15.61 10.06 -11.40
C ALA A 27 -15.35 8.62 -11.82
N GLN A 28 -14.11 8.17 -11.67
CA GLN A 28 -13.77 6.76 -11.85
C GLN A 28 -14.72 5.97 -10.98
N ASP A 29 -15.28 4.91 -11.55
CA ASP A 29 -16.06 3.97 -10.75
C ASP A 29 -15.23 3.65 -9.49
N PRO A 30 -15.73 3.90 -8.27
CA PRO A 30 -14.89 3.83 -7.07
C PRO A 30 -14.40 2.43 -6.73
N GLY A 31 -14.38 1.50 -7.70
CA GLY A 31 -13.85 0.16 -7.55
C GLY A 31 -14.48 -0.58 -6.35
N ARG A 32 -13.92 -1.74 -6.01
CA ARG A 32 -14.32 -2.48 -4.80
C ARG A 32 -13.67 -1.92 -3.52
N TRP A 33 -12.66 -1.06 -3.64
CA TRP A 33 -11.94 -0.46 -2.54
C TRP A 33 -12.06 1.06 -2.54
N LEU A 34 -12.31 1.63 -1.38
CA LEU A 34 -12.42 3.07 -1.16
C LEU A 34 -11.19 3.57 -0.40
N PRO A 35 -10.39 4.51 -0.97
CA PRO A 35 -9.24 5.06 -0.27
C PRO A 35 -9.67 5.93 0.92
N THR A 36 -9.12 5.64 2.10
CA THR A 36 -9.41 6.35 3.36
C THR A 36 -8.26 7.22 3.84
N GLY A 37 -7.06 7.06 3.28
CA GLY A 37 -5.92 7.88 3.64
C GLY A 37 -4.59 7.25 3.30
N ALA A 38 -3.55 7.85 3.86
CA ALA A 38 -2.18 7.36 3.80
C ALA A 38 -1.39 7.79 5.04
N SER A 39 -0.51 6.93 5.54
CA SER A 39 0.47 7.23 6.58
C SER A 39 1.86 7.35 5.98
N SER A 40 2.66 8.31 6.46
CA SER A 40 4.08 8.34 6.18
C SER A 40 4.78 7.25 6.98
N VAL A 41 5.60 6.43 6.34
CA VAL A 41 6.44 5.44 7.00
C VAL A 41 7.92 5.71 6.68
N PRO A 42 8.87 5.29 7.55
CA PRO A 42 10.29 5.47 7.29
C PRO A 42 10.71 4.88 5.94
N THR A 43 11.70 5.49 5.28
CA THR A 43 12.32 4.92 4.07
C THR A 43 12.97 3.56 4.33
N SER A 44 13.23 3.20 5.59
CA SER A 44 13.65 1.86 5.95
C SER A 44 12.55 0.79 5.82
N TYR A 45 11.28 1.18 5.60
CA TYR A 45 10.15 0.28 5.35
C TYR A 45 9.77 0.40 3.87
N TRP A 46 10.54 -0.22 3.01
CA TRP A 46 10.44 0.05 1.57
C TRP A 46 9.84 -1.10 0.77
N GLN A 47 10.22 -2.36 1.03
CA GLN A 47 10.03 -3.47 0.09
C GLN A 47 8.78 -4.32 0.32
N GLY A 48 8.23 -4.37 1.51
CA GLY A 48 7.09 -5.25 1.74
C GLY A 48 6.56 -5.18 3.17
N LEU A 49 5.40 -5.78 3.39
CA LEU A 49 4.80 -5.87 4.71
C LEU A 49 3.94 -7.12 4.85
N THR A 50 3.86 -7.62 6.07
CA THR A 50 2.92 -8.67 6.48
C THR A 50 2.52 -8.48 7.93
N SER A 51 1.43 -9.12 8.37
CA SER A 51 0.97 -9.11 9.75
C SER A 51 0.94 -10.52 10.36
N ASP A 52 0.99 -10.60 11.68
CA ASP A 52 0.72 -11.87 12.37
C ASP A 52 -0.80 -12.14 12.43
N PRO A 53 -1.23 -13.41 12.62
CA PRO A 53 -2.65 -13.77 12.65
C PRO A 53 -3.44 -13.14 13.80
N ALA A 54 -2.75 -12.68 14.85
CA ALA A 54 -3.37 -11.97 15.96
C ALA A 54 -3.54 -10.46 15.66
N GLU A 55 -3.05 -10.00 14.48
CA GLU A 55 -3.06 -8.60 14.07
C GLU A 55 -2.39 -7.67 15.11
N ALA A 56 -1.46 -8.23 15.89
CA ALA A 56 -0.76 -7.52 16.96
C ALA A 56 0.54 -6.86 16.49
N ASN A 57 1.13 -7.37 15.42
CA ASN A 57 2.37 -6.88 14.84
C ASN A 57 2.29 -6.79 13.32
N LEU A 58 2.89 -5.74 12.78
CA LEU A 58 3.24 -5.62 11.37
C LEU A 58 4.75 -5.84 11.21
N TYR A 59 5.13 -6.54 10.16
CA TYR A 59 6.52 -6.77 9.77
C TYR A 59 6.78 -6.08 8.45
N PHE A 60 7.76 -5.18 8.41
CA PHE A 60 8.16 -4.45 7.22
C PHE A 60 9.53 -4.92 6.75
N ILE A 61 9.66 -5.11 5.44
CA ILE A 61 10.97 -5.28 4.80
C ILE A 61 11.49 -3.91 4.39
N GLY A 62 12.77 -3.70 4.62
CA GLY A 62 13.44 -2.48 4.23
C GLY A 62 14.20 -2.63 2.93
N VAL A 63 14.78 -1.51 2.53
CA VAL A 63 15.68 -1.49 1.37
C VAL A 63 16.71 -2.59 1.53
N PHE A 64 16.74 -3.48 0.55
CA PHE A 64 17.61 -4.66 0.46
C PHE A 64 17.26 -5.78 1.47
N GLN A 65 17.57 -5.67 2.75
CA GLN A 65 17.53 -6.81 3.67
C GLN A 65 17.21 -6.47 5.13
N GLY A 66 16.60 -5.32 5.36
CA GLY A 66 16.13 -4.96 6.70
C GLY A 66 14.81 -5.66 7.05
N LEU A 67 14.60 -5.96 8.33
CA LEU A 67 13.34 -6.47 8.87
C LEU A 67 12.97 -5.69 10.13
N TRP A 68 11.79 -5.04 10.12
CA TRP A 68 11.28 -4.26 11.24
C TRP A 68 9.93 -4.75 11.69
N ARG A 69 9.70 -4.71 12.99
CA ARG A 69 8.40 -5.00 13.58
C ARG A 69 7.80 -3.74 14.20
N THR A 70 6.52 -3.51 13.93
CA THR A 70 5.75 -2.40 14.50
C THR A 70 4.46 -2.89 15.14
N THR A 71 3.85 -2.04 15.98
CA THR A 71 2.42 -2.19 16.31
C THR A 71 1.57 -1.89 15.07
N PRO A 72 0.27 -2.25 15.07
CA PRO A 72 -0.67 -1.85 14.00
C PRO A 72 -0.79 -0.33 13.82
N GLN A 73 -0.43 0.47 14.84
CA GLN A 73 -0.39 1.94 14.77
C GLN A 73 0.94 2.48 14.25
N LEU A 74 1.83 1.62 13.72
CA LEU A 74 3.14 1.95 13.14
C LEU A 74 4.20 2.42 14.16
N ARG A 75 4.06 2.11 15.44
CA ARG A 75 5.13 2.31 16.43
C ARG A 75 6.11 1.16 16.36
N GLN A 76 7.36 1.44 15.98
CA GLN A 76 8.41 0.42 15.90
C GLN A 76 8.68 -0.21 17.27
N THR A 77 8.75 -1.53 17.32
CA THR A 77 9.03 -2.33 18.52
C THR A 77 10.34 -3.11 18.45
N ALA A 78 10.80 -3.44 17.23
CA ALA A 78 12.08 -4.09 16.97
C ALA A 78 12.57 -3.78 15.55
N GLY A 79 13.84 -4.07 15.27
CA GLY A 79 14.39 -3.93 13.93
C GLY A 79 15.78 -4.55 13.78
N VAL A 80 16.04 -5.12 12.63
CA VAL A 80 17.34 -5.67 12.20
C VAL A 80 17.63 -5.12 10.81
N ALA A 81 18.70 -4.33 10.67
CA ALA A 81 19.02 -3.69 9.40
C ALA A 81 19.53 -4.67 8.32
N ASN A 82 20.17 -5.76 8.74
CA ASN A 82 20.69 -6.80 7.86
C ASN A 82 20.28 -8.16 8.42
N VAL A 83 19.09 -8.63 8.05
CA VAL A 83 18.57 -9.90 8.55
C VAL A 83 19.23 -11.10 7.87
N ILE A 84 19.62 -11.01 6.59
CA ILE A 84 20.34 -12.08 5.89
C ILE A 84 21.79 -12.16 6.43
N PRO A 85 22.23 -13.29 7.00
CA PRO A 85 23.59 -13.43 7.52
C PRO A 85 24.64 -13.21 6.43
N ALA A 86 25.76 -12.55 6.77
CA ALA A 86 26.88 -12.30 5.86
C ALA A 86 27.42 -13.58 5.22
N ALA A 87 27.40 -14.71 5.92
CA ALA A 87 27.78 -16.00 5.38
C ALA A 87 26.88 -16.44 4.20
N VAL A 88 25.54 -16.24 4.33
CA VAL A 88 24.57 -16.57 3.27
C VAL A 88 24.76 -15.62 2.09
N GLN A 89 24.97 -14.33 2.35
CA GLN A 89 25.26 -13.36 1.29
C GLN A 89 26.54 -13.73 0.51
N SER A 90 27.59 -14.13 1.21
CA SER A 90 28.88 -14.48 0.58
C SER A 90 28.83 -15.79 -0.19
N SER A 91 28.07 -16.81 0.29
CA SER A 91 28.02 -18.13 -0.35
C SER A 91 26.97 -18.22 -1.48
N GLU A 92 25.82 -17.57 -1.31
CA GLU A 92 24.67 -17.71 -2.21
C GLU A 92 24.38 -16.41 -3.00
N GLY A 93 24.87 -15.26 -2.53
CA GLY A 93 24.66 -13.98 -3.16
C GLY A 93 23.36 -13.26 -2.75
N TYR A 94 22.47 -13.89 -1.96
CA TYR A 94 21.20 -13.28 -1.53
C TYR A 94 21.43 -12.02 -0.72
N ASN A 95 20.92 -10.90 -1.22
CA ASN A 95 21.13 -9.58 -0.63
C ASN A 95 19.91 -8.67 -0.71
N HIS A 96 18.78 -9.19 -1.19
CA HIS A 96 17.53 -8.45 -1.37
C HIS A 96 16.34 -9.33 -0.97
N ILE A 97 15.36 -8.72 -0.30
CA ILE A 97 14.15 -9.38 0.17
C ILE A 97 12.95 -8.59 -0.39
N GLY A 98 12.01 -9.27 -1.01
CA GLY A 98 10.76 -8.69 -1.50
C GLY A 98 9.64 -8.70 -0.45
N ASP A 99 8.38 -8.80 -0.90
CA ASP A 99 7.22 -8.76 0.00
C ASP A 99 7.08 -10.07 0.81
N PRO A 100 7.13 -10.02 2.17
CA PRO A 100 7.15 -11.18 3.04
C PRO A 100 5.74 -11.72 3.31
N THR A 101 5.65 -12.90 3.89
CA THR A 101 4.39 -13.42 4.42
C THR A 101 4.56 -14.03 5.81
N TRP A 102 3.51 -13.94 6.62
CA TRP A 102 3.42 -14.76 7.81
C TRP A 102 3.08 -16.20 7.45
N ASN A 103 3.74 -17.15 8.10
CA ASN A 103 3.50 -18.57 7.89
C ASN A 103 3.35 -19.31 9.23
N PRO A 104 2.30 -20.12 9.44
CA PRO A 104 2.05 -20.79 10.72
C PRO A 104 2.99 -21.97 10.99
N GLY A 105 3.78 -22.39 10.00
CA GLY A 105 4.73 -23.49 10.17
C GLY A 105 5.72 -23.24 11.31
N GLU A 106 6.18 -24.31 11.96
CA GLU A 106 7.15 -24.29 13.07
C GLU A 106 6.77 -23.35 14.24
N GLY A 107 5.46 -23.20 14.49
CA GLY A 107 4.94 -22.37 15.58
C GLY A 107 4.84 -20.87 15.25
N GLY A 108 4.98 -20.51 13.98
CA GLY A 108 4.93 -19.14 13.48
C GLY A 108 6.29 -18.63 13.02
N ARG A 109 6.33 -18.07 11.81
CA ARG A 109 7.54 -17.53 11.19
C ARG A 109 7.21 -16.47 10.13
N VAL A 110 8.16 -15.60 9.85
CA VAL A 110 8.10 -14.69 8.71
C VAL A 110 8.93 -15.30 7.58
N LEU A 111 8.30 -15.56 6.45
CA LEU A 111 8.99 -15.98 5.24
C LEU A 111 9.47 -14.77 4.46
N LEU A 112 10.72 -14.82 4.05
CA LEU A 112 11.44 -13.77 3.36
C LEU A 112 11.74 -14.25 1.93
N PRO A 113 10.99 -13.82 0.91
CA PRO A 113 11.35 -14.11 -0.49
C PRO A 113 12.65 -13.37 -0.82
N MET A 114 13.66 -14.12 -1.28
CA MET A 114 15.02 -13.60 -1.46
C MET A 114 15.49 -13.71 -2.90
N GLU A 115 16.26 -12.73 -3.32
CA GLU A 115 16.96 -12.69 -4.60
C GLU A 115 18.36 -12.06 -4.46
N CYS A 116 19.16 -12.12 -5.54
CA CYS A 116 20.44 -11.44 -5.66
C CYS A 116 20.26 -10.19 -6.51
N PHE A 117 20.14 -9.04 -5.90
CA PHE A 117 19.90 -7.78 -6.60
C PHE A 117 21.16 -6.93 -6.70
N THR A 118 21.44 -6.42 -7.91
CA THR A 118 22.47 -5.41 -8.15
C THR A 118 21.83 -4.21 -8.84
N PRO A 119 21.91 -3.00 -8.24
CA PRO A 119 21.33 -1.80 -8.85
C PRO A 119 21.81 -1.60 -10.29
N GLY A 120 20.86 -1.32 -11.20
CA GLY A 120 21.12 -1.14 -12.63
C GLY A 120 21.35 -2.44 -13.43
N VAL A 121 21.48 -3.59 -12.78
CA VAL A 121 21.66 -4.90 -13.42
C VAL A 121 20.46 -5.82 -13.17
N GLY A 122 19.85 -5.74 -12.01
CA GLY A 122 18.76 -6.61 -11.57
C GLY A 122 19.26 -7.87 -10.86
N ASN A 123 18.54 -8.99 -11.02
CA ASN A 123 18.89 -10.27 -10.40
C ASN A 123 20.15 -10.86 -11.03
N THR A 124 21.14 -11.22 -10.20
CA THR A 124 22.48 -11.66 -10.63
C THR A 124 22.79 -13.12 -10.31
N CYS A 125 22.07 -13.79 -9.41
CA CYS A 125 22.32 -15.22 -9.11
C CYS A 125 21.39 -16.20 -9.85
N GLY A 126 20.30 -15.71 -10.45
CA GLY A 126 19.40 -16.54 -11.24
C GLY A 126 18.65 -17.61 -10.45
N THR A 127 18.60 -17.51 -9.13
CA THR A 127 17.86 -18.42 -8.26
C THR A 127 17.16 -17.64 -7.15
N GLY A 128 15.89 -17.98 -6.87
CA GLY A 128 15.14 -17.47 -5.72
C GLY A 128 15.25 -18.41 -4.51
N ALA A 129 14.96 -17.87 -3.34
CA ALA A 129 14.87 -18.65 -2.11
C ALA A 129 13.80 -18.10 -1.16
N PHE A 130 13.35 -18.93 -0.23
CA PHE A 130 12.60 -18.47 0.94
C PHE A 130 13.50 -18.52 2.17
N GLY A 131 13.86 -17.35 2.69
CA GLY A 131 14.45 -17.21 4.02
C GLY A 131 13.38 -17.32 5.09
N VAL A 132 13.79 -17.68 6.28
CA VAL A 132 12.91 -17.83 7.45
C VAL A 132 13.47 -17.00 8.59
N ALA A 133 12.64 -16.10 9.13
CA ALA A 133 12.97 -15.31 10.32
C ALA A 133 12.05 -15.63 11.49
N ASP A 134 12.61 -15.54 12.68
CA ASP A 134 11.87 -15.63 13.94
C ASP A 134 11.04 -14.36 14.16
N PRO A 135 9.73 -14.42 14.36
CA PRO A 135 8.88 -13.24 14.48
C PRO A 135 9.10 -12.47 15.80
N ALA A 136 9.57 -13.13 16.85
CA ALA A 136 9.79 -12.49 18.15
C ALA A 136 11.13 -11.74 18.20
N THR A 137 12.19 -12.37 17.69
CA THR A 137 13.56 -11.85 17.74
C THR A 137 14.02 -11.18 16.45
N LEU A 138 13.32 -11.41 15.33
CA LEU A 138 13.68 -11.04 13.96
C LEU A 138 14.98 -11.71 13.47
N ALA A 139 15.46 -12.71 14.17
CA ALA A 139 16.66 -13.45 13.79
C ALA A 139 16.40 -14.35 12.58
N PHE A 140 17.31 -14.33 11.61
CA PHE A 140 17.32 -15.29 10.52
C PHE A 140 17.57 -16.70 11.05
N ARG A 141 16.71 -17.65 10.68
CA ARG A 141 16.84 -19.05 11.13
C ARG A 141 17.55 -19.90 10.08
N TYR A 142 17.05 -19.89 8.84
CA TYR A 142 17.56 -20.67 7.71
C TYR A 142 16.92 -20.16 6.40
N TYR A 143 17.30 -20.78 5.28
CA TYR A 143 16.66 -20.59 3.98
C TYR A 143 16.53 -21.93 3.25
N VAL A 144 15.58 -21.99 2.31
CA VAL A 144 15.40 -23.07 1.35
C VAL A 144 15.52 -22.55 -0.06
N LYS A 145 16.18 -23.30 -0.95
CA LYS A 145 16.38 -22.90 -2.35
C LYS A 145 15.19 -23.34 -3.19
N LEU A 146 14.79 -22.51 -4.13
CA LEU A 146 13.79 -22.80 -5.15
C LEU A 146 14.48 -23.25 -6.44
N ASP A 147 13.79 -24.04 -7.28
CA ASP A 147 14.36 -24.44 -8.57
C ASP A 147 14.59 -23.19 -9.44
N PRO A 148 15.83 -22.92 -9.87
CA PRO A 148 16.14 -21.76 -10.70
C PRO A 148 15.44 -21.78 -12.07
N ALA A 149 15.05 -22.96 -12.58
CA ALA A 149 14.24 -23.06 -13.79
C ALA A 149 12.77 -22.65 -13.57
N GLU A 150 12.30 -22.68 -12.31
CA GLU A 150 10.96 -22.27 -11.92
C GLU A 150 10.94 -20.82 -11.43
N ILE A 151 11.83 -20.50 -10.49
CA ILE A 151 11.90 -19.18 -9.82
C ILE A 151 13.33 -18.66 -9.86
N PRO A 152 13.70 -17.89 -10.88
CA PRO A 152 15.03 -17.26 -10.95
C PRO A 152 15.22 -16.14 -9.93
N LYS A 153 14.13 -15.59 -9.37
CA LYS A 153 14.09 -14.62 -8.28
C LYS A 153 12.77 -14.70 -7.54
N ALA A 154 12.78 -14.65 -6.20
CA ALA A 154 11.57 -14.59 -5.40
C ALA A 154 11.34 -13.14 -4.95
N MET A 155 10.34 -12.48 -5.51
CA MET A 155 10.03 -11.05 -5.25
C MET A 155 8.93 -10.86 -4.21
N TRP A 156 8.10 -11.87 -4.00
CA TRP A 156 7.03 -11.86 -3.02
C TRP A 156 6.68 -13.28 -2.61
N ALA A 157 6.08 -13.43 -1.47
CA ALA A 157 5.52 -14.67 -1.00
C ALA A 157 4.20 -14.41 -0.27
N GLU A 158 3.23 -15.32 -0.41
CA GLU A 158 1.99 -15.25 0.35
C GLU A 158 1.51 -16.64 0.75
N THR A 159 1.24 -16.82 2.04
CA THR A 159 0.78 -18.09 2.60
C THR A 159 -0.72 -18.23 2.42
N SER A 160 -1.18 -19.39 1.92
CA SER A 160 -2.61 -19.69 1.83
C SER A 160 -3.28 -19.66 3.22
N PRO A 161 -4.59 -19.32 3.31
CA PRO A 161 -5.28 -19.21 4.60
C PRO A 161 -5.26 -20.46 5.47
N ASP A 162 -5.15 -21.64 4.85
CA ASP A 162 -5.02 -22.91 5.54
C ASP A 162 -3.56 -23.25 5.96
N GLY A 163 -2.61 -22.38 5.60
CA GLY A 163 -1.20 -22.55 5.87
C GLY A 163 -0.48 -23.63 5.04
N SER A 164 -1.16 -24.28 4.11
CA SER A 164 -0.63 -25.45 3.38
C SER A 164 0.31 -25.08 2.23
N LEU A 165 0.09 -23.94 1.58
CA LEU A 165 0.84 -23.49 0.41
C LEU A 165 1.42 -22.08 0.62
N VAL A 166 2.56 -21.85 -0.02
CA VAL A 166 3.19 -20.52 -0.15
C VAL A 166 3.22 -20.19 -1.64
N TRP A 167 2.53 -19.11 -2.00
CA TRP A 167 2.40 -18.62 -3.36
C TRP A 167 3.48 -17.59 -3.68
N THR A 168 3.91 -17.56 -4.93
CA THR A 168 4.80 -16.57 -5.54
C THR A 168 4.56 -16.58 -7.06
N SER A 169 5.38 -15.86 -7.85
CA SER A 169 5.23 -15.82 -9.31
C SER A 169 6.56 -15.92 -10.04
N SER A 170 6.49 -16.42 -11.28
CA SER A 170 7.58 -16.39 -12.25
C SER A 170 7.03 -16.14 -13.65
N GLY A 171 7.54 -15.11 -14.32
CA GLY A 171 6.98 -14.68 -15.59
C GLY A 171 5.48 -14.37 -15.48
N ASN A 172 4.67 -15.07 -16.25
CA ASN A 172 3.21 -14.90 -16.27
C ASN A 172 2.47 -15.91 -15.36
N ASP A 173 3.17 -16.76 -14.62
CA ASP A 173 2.60 -17.87 -13.88
C ASP A 173 2.64 -17.63 -12.38
N LEU A 174 1.56 -18.03 -11.69
CA LEU A 174 1.56 -18.17 -10.24
C LEU A 174 2.00 -19.59 -9.88
N LEU A 175 2.94 -19.69 -8.94
CA LEU A 175 3.50 -20.94 -8.45
C LEU A 175 3.24 -21.05 -6.94
N ALA A 176 2.95 -22.27 -6.46
CA ALA A 176 2.78 -22.50 -5.04
C ALA A 176 3.60 -23.70 -4.56
N TYR A 177 4.30 -23.50 -3.47
CA TYR A 177 5.15 -24.50 -2.81
C TYR A 177 4.46 -25.03 -1.56
N ARG A 178 4.68 -26.29 -1.20
CA ARG A 178 4.16 -26.81 0.08
C ARG A 178 4.86 -26.11 1.23
N SER A 179 4.09 -25.55 2.15
CA SER A 179 4.63 -24.90 3.35
C SER A 179 5.44 -25.88 4.21
N SER A 180 5.08 -27.15 4.22
CA SER A 180 5.82 -28.23 4.95
C SER A 180 7.24 -28.45 4.42
N ASP A 181 7.48 -28.17 3.13
CA ASP A 181 8.80 -28.37 2.52
C ASP A 181 9.77 -27.22 2.85
N ILE A 182 9.22 -26.06 3.25
CA ILE A 182 9.99 -24.93 3.77
C ILE A 182 10.31 -25.26 5.25
N SER A 183 11.36 -26.00 5.50
CA SER A 183 11.71 -26.51 6.84
C SER A 183 13.22 -26.52 7.06
N ALA A 184 13.63 -26.56 8.34
CA ALA A 184 15.03 -26.65 8.70
C ALA A 184 15.69 -27.93 8.17
N ALA A 185 14.92 -29.01 7.95
CA ALA A 185 15.43 -30.26 7.38
C ALA A 185 15.83 -30.11 5.90
N ASN A 186 15.24 -29.16 5.16
CA ASN A 186 15.51 -28.89 3.75
C ASN A 186 16.42 -27.65 3.56
N ALA A 187 16.98 -27.13 4.64
CA ALA A 187 17.62 -25.84 4.66
C ALA A 187 19.08 -25.84 4.19
N GLY A 188 19.53 -24.67 3.77
CA GLY A 188 20.95 -24.36 3.51
C GLY A 188 21.48 -24.82 2.17
N PRO A 189 22.81 -24.68 1.97
CA PRO A 189 23.44 -24.92 0.66
C PRO A 189 23.37 -26.37 0.20
N ALA A 190 23.35 -27.31 1.13
CA ALA A 190 23.23 -28.76 0.87
C ALA A 190 21.78 -29.25 0.85
N GLY A 191 20.81 -28.41 1.18
CA GLY A 191 19.39 -28.74 1.16
C GLY A 191 18.89 -29.01 -0.27
N PRO A 192 17.81 -29.79 -0.42
CA PRO A 192 17.18 -30.02 -1.71
C PRO A 192 16.66 -28.70 -2.29
N VAL A 193 16.64 -28.61 -3.61
CA VAL A 193 15.95 -27.57 -4.32
C VAL A 193 14.45 -27.88 -4.30
N LEU A 194 13.62 -26.92 -3.89
CA LEU A 194 12.18 -27.10 -3.82
C LEU A 194 11.55 -26.86 -5.19
N HIS A 195 10.55 -27.70 -5.51
CA HIS A 195 9.72 -27.59 -6.71
C HIS A 195 8.30 -27.17 -6.35
N TYR A 196 7.64 -26.41 -7.25
CA TYR A 196 6.25 -26.04 -7.02
C TYR A 196 5.35 -27.29 -6.94
N ALA A 197 4.40 -27.25 -6.02
CA ALA A 197 3.33 -28.25 -5.93
C ALA A 197 2.16 -27.91 -6.85
N ARG A 198 2.02 -26.62 -7.23
CA ARG A 198 0.94 -26.12 -8.07
C ARG A 198 1.40 -24.97 -8.94
N ARG A 199 0.87 -24.92 -10.17
CA ARG A 199 1.06 -23.84 -11.15
C ARG A 199 -0.28 -23.38 -11.71
N LEU A 200 -0.47 -22.07 -11.80
CA LEU A 200 -1.56 -21.44 -12.53
C LEU A 200 -0.96 -20.64 -13.68
N ALA A 201 -1.02 -21.25 -14.86
CA ALA A 201 -0.42 -20.66 -16.07
C ALA A 201 -1.17 -19.38 -16.49
N GLY A 202 -0.43 -18.32 -16.78
CA GLY A 202 -0.97 -17.05 -17.26
C GLY A 202 -1.81 -16.29 -16.20
N ALA A 203 -1.70 -16.63 -14.92
CA ALA A 203 -2.52 -16.02 -13.86
C ALA A 203 -1.93 -14.73 -13.26
N VAL A 204 -0.69 -14.36 -13.59
CA VAL A 204 -0.08 -13.10 -13.17
C VAL A 204 -0.77 -11.94 -13.89
N PRO A 205 -1.14 -10.85 -13.17
CA PRO A 205 -1.73 -9.65 -13.77
C PRO A 205 -0.78 -8.94 -14.76
N PRO A 206 -1.33 -8.13 -15.70
CA PRO A 206 -0.50 -7.40 -16.67
C PRO A 206 0.50 -6.41 -16.05
N THR A 207 0.20 -5.91 -14.85
CA THR A 207 1.07 -5.00 -14.08
C THR A 207 2.21 -5.71 -13.34
N GLY A 208 2.31 -7.04 -13.44
CA GLY A 208 3.21 -7.81 -12.60
C GLY A 208 2.72 -7.93 -11.17
N VAL A 209 3.58 -8.40 -10.27
CA VAL A 209 3.28 -8.53 -8.84
C VAL A 209 4.50 -8.11 -8.02
N THR A 210 4.28 -7.18 -7.10
CA THR A 210 5.26 -6.73 -6.10
C THR A 210 4.80 -7.01 -4.67
N GLY A 211 3.48 -7.18 -4.45
CA GLY A 211 2.91 -7.50 -3.15
C GLY A 211 1.67 -8.37 -3.27
N ALA A 212 1.39 -9.18 -2.25
CA ALA A 212 0.28 -10.11 -2.27
C ALA A 212 -0.31 -10.33 -0.87
N VAL A 213 -1.64 -10.55 -0.81
CA VAL A 213 -2.32 -10.96 0.42
C VAL A 213 -3.59 -11.77 0.11
N PHE A 214 -3.91 -12.76 0.91
CA PHE A 214 -5.22 -13.42 0.84
C PHE A 214 -6.30 -12.58 1.54
N TRP A 215 -7.40 -12.35 0.82
CA TRP A 215 -8.59 -11.69 1.37
C TRP A 215 -9.87 -12.28 0.75
N ASP A 216 -10.87 -12.55 1.60
CA ASP A 216 -12.18 -13.09 1.19
C ASP A 216 -12.08 -14.31 0.23
N GLY A 217 -11.14 -15.23 0.52
CA GLY A 217 -10.91 -16.46 -0.22
C GLY A 217 -10.24 -16.29 -1.59
N ARG A 218 -9.74 -15.10 -1.92
CA ARG A 218 -8.98 -14.79 -3.14
C ARG A 218 -7.58 -14.28 -2.79
N LEU A 219 -6.66 -14.48 -3.71
CA LEU A 219 -5.33 -13.90 -3.64
C LEU A 219 -5.36 -12.51 -4.30
N LEU A 220 -5.19 -11.45 -3.50
CA LEU A 220 -5.00 -10.10 -4.01
C LEU A 220 -3.54 -9.92 -4.41
N LEU A 221 -3.31 -9.39 -5.59
CA LEU A 221 -1.99 -9.15 -6.18
C LEU A 221 -1.86 -7.68 -6.54
N ALA A 222 -0.91 -6.99 -5.94
CA ALA A 222 -0.57 -5.62 -6.25
C ALA A 222 0.62 -5.54 -7.21
N GLY A 223 0.59 -4.59 -8.13
CA GLY A 223 1.68 -4.33 -9.04
C GLY A 223 1.49 -3.02 -9.80
N GLU A 224 2.50 -2.65 -10.56
CA GLU A 224 2.47 -1.45 -11.38
C GLU A 224 3.05 -1.66 -12.77
N SER A 225 2.59 -0.85 -13.71
CA SER A 225 3.17 -0.72 -15.03
C SER A 225 2.92 0.67 -15.58
N ASN A 226 4.00 1.38 -15.95
CA ASN A 226 3.93 2.71 -16.55
C ASN A 226 3.08 3.73 -15.75
N GLY A 227 3.21 3.75 -14.44
CA GLY A 227 2.47 4.66 -13.55
C GLY A 227 1.01 4.27 -13.32
N THR A 228 0.59 3.10 -13.81
CA THR A 228 -0.71 2.51 -13.49
C THR A 228 -0.52 1.44 -12.43
N TYR A 229 -1.14 1.66 -11.27
CA TYR A 229 -1.08 0.79 -10.09
C TYR A 229 -2.39 0.03 -9.99
N GLN A 230 -2.31 -1.29 -9.89
CA GLN A 230 -3.49 -2.14 -9.87
C GLN A 230 -3.41 -3.18 -8.76
N VAL A 231 -4.56 -3.48 -8.14
CA VAL A 231 -4.77 -4.66 -7.31
C VAL A 231 -5.77 -5.57 -8.01
N TRP A 232 -5.39 -6.82 -8.21
CA TRP A 232 -6.19 -7.85 -8.84
C TRP A 232 -6.53 -8.96 -7.84
N ALA A 233 -7.77 -9.38 -7.79
CA ALA A 233 -8.17 -10.60 -7.08
C ALA A 233 -8.07 -11.81 -8.01
N VAL A 234 -7.32 -12.82 -7.60
CA VAL A 234 -7.14 -14.07 -8.34
C VAL A 234 -7.81 -15.21 -7.60
N ASP A 235 -8.65 -15.97 -8.28
CA ASP A 235 -9.15 -17.25 -7.78
C ASP A 235 -8.04 -18.30 -7.93
N THR A 236 -7.46 -18.72 -6.82
CA THR A 236 -6.36 -19.68 -6.83
C THR A 236 -6.79 -21.11 -7.27
N ARG A 237 -8.07 -21.38 -7.46
CA ARG A 237 -8.55 -22.67 -7.99
C ARG A 237 -8.40 -22.78 -9.50
N ASN A 238 -8.54 -21.70 -10.23
CA ASN A 238 -8.59 -21.69 -11.70
C ASN A 238 -7.79 -20.57 -12.39
N GLY A 239 -7.26 -19.60 -11.63
CA GLY A 239 -6.49 -18.48 -12.16
C GLY A 239 -7.33 -17.33 -12.72
N GLU A 240 -8.66 -17.33 -12.53
CA GLU A 240 -9.52 -16.22 -12.94
C GLU A 240 -9.15 -14.95 -12.17
N ARG A 241 -9.06 -13.83 -12.90
CA ARG A 241 -8.65 -12.54 -12.38
C ARG A 241 -9.77 -11.52 -12.46
N GLN A 242 -9.86 -10.67 -11.44
CA GLN A 242 -10.75 -9.53 -11.40
C GLN A 242 -10.00 -8.30 -10.91
N LEU A 243 -10.09 -7.18 -11.63
CA LEU A 243 -9.54 -5.91 -11.19
C LEU A 243 -10.37 -5.39 -10.00
N GLU A 244 -9.67 -5.11 -8.90
CA GLU A 244 -10.26 -4.63 -7.64
C GLU A 244 -10.03 -3.15 -7.39
N LEU A 245 -8.86 -2.65 -7.81
CA LEU A 245 -8.44 -1.27 -7.61
C LEU A 245 -7.50 -0.86 -8.73
N GLU A 246 -7.69 0.36 -9.24
CA GLU A 246 -6.75 1.01 -10.14
C GLU A 246 -6.50 2.45 -9.68
N MET A 247 -5.23 2.86 -9.74
CA MET A 247 -4.80 4.21 -9.42
C MET A 247 -3.70 4.65 -10.36
N HIS A 248 -3.60 5.96 -10.55
CA HIS A 248 -2.49 6.61 -11.23
C HIS A 248 -1.75 7.48 -10.20
N ILE A 249 -0.66 6.98 -9.72
CA ILE A 249 0.21 7.64 -8.75
C ILE A 249 1.65 7.54 -9.22
N CYS A 250 2.59 8.04 -8.44
CA CYS A 250 4.02 7.84 -8.68
C CYS A 250 4.67 7.10 -7.51
N GLY A 251 5.85 6.56 -7.68
CA GLY A 251 6.58 5.74 -6.73
C GLY A 251 6.78 4.33 -7.27
N GLU A 252 7.13 3.41 -6.42
CA GLU A 252 7.26 1.98 -6.72
C GLU A 252 6.23 1.20 -5.91
N SER A 253 5.47 0.34 -6.58
CA SER A 253 4.54 -0.58 -5.92
C SER A 253 5.34 -1.63 -5.15
N GLU A 254 4.98 -1.81 -3.88
CA GLU A 254 5.66 -2.74 -2.98
C GLU A 254 4.64 -3.64 -2.29
N GLY A 255 4.81 -3.91 -0.99
CA GLY A 255 4.00 -4.85 -0.24
C GLY A 255 2.52 -4.52 -0.11
N LEU A 256 1.72 -5.55 0.05
CA LEU A 256 0.27 -5.48 0.25
C LEU A 256 -0.12 -6.36 1.44
N ASP A 257 -0.94 -5.81 2.36
CA ASP A 257 -1.47 -6.61 3.49
C ASP A 257 -2.89 -6.16 3.88
N VAL A 258 -3.61 -7.04 4.55
CA VAL A 258 -4.95 -6.77 5.08
C VAL A 258 -4.94 -6.87 6.60
N ILE A 259 -5.04 -5.72 7.25
CA ILE A 259 -5.15 -5.58 8.69
C ILE A 259 -6.07 -4.42 9.04
N PRO A 260 -7.10 -4.58 9.90
CA PRO A 260 -8.05 -3.51 10.22
C PRO A 260 -7.43 -2.49 11.18
N THR A 261 -6.65 -1.56 10.65
CA THR A 261 -5.99 -0.49 11.43
C THR A 261 -5.99 0.85 10.69
N LEU A 262 -5.67 1.93 11.36
CA LEU A 262 -5.49 3.28 10.79
C LEU A 262 -6.66 3.76 9.91
N GLY A 263 -7.86 3.23 10.12
CA GLY A 263 -9.04 3.57 9.32
C GLY A 263 -9.13 2.84 7.98
N GLY A 264 -8.21 1.91 7.69
CA GLY A 264 -8.20 1.02 6.54
C GLY A 264 -8.37 -0.45 6.94
N GLU A 265 -8.50 -1.31 5.95
CA GLU A 265 -8.43 -2.77 6.03
C GLU A 265 -7.35 -3.29 5.09
N LEU A 266 -7.33 -2.84 3.82
CA LEU A 266 -6.24 -3.10 2.89
C LEU A 266 -5.20 -1.99 3.00
N HIS A 267 -3.94 -2.38 3.06
CA HIS A 267 -2.79 -1.49 3.11
C HIS A 267 -1.84 -1.81 1.98
N TRP A 268 -1.44 -0.77 1.24
CA TRP A 268 -0.51 -0.88 0.13
C TRP A 268 0.69 0.03 0.35
N LEU A 269 1.87 -0.56 0.38
CA LEU A 269 3.12 0.14 0.55
C LEU A 269 3.60 0.68 -0.80
N ILE A 270 3.90 1.98 -0.85
CA ILE A 270 4.45 2.66 -2.02
C ILE A 270 5.78 3.30 -1.64
N ALA A 271 6.82 2.91 -2.30
CA ALA A 271 8.15 3.48 -2.12
C ALA A 271 8.36 4.71 -3.02
N PRO A 272 9.00 5.78 -2.55
CA PRO A 272 9.30 6.95 -3.36
C PRO A 272 10.57 6.70 -4.18
N PHE A 273 10.47 5.99 -5.31
CA PHE A 273 11.61 5.66 -6.15
C PHE A 273 12.08 6.83 -7.02
N ASP A 274 11.14 7.69 -7.48
CA ASP A 274 11.46 8.87 -8.29
C ASP A 274 11.61 10.10 -7.38
N PRO A 275 12.75 10.83 -7.41
CA PRO A 275 12.88 12.11 -6.71
C PRO A 275 11.81 13.16 -7.08
N GLY A 276 11.22 13.04 -8.28
CA GLY A 276 10.07 13.84 -8.72
C GLY A 276 8.74 13.35 -8.17
N CYS A 277 8.68 12.11 -7.68
CA CYS A 277 7.51 11.52 -7.07
C CYS A 277 7.34 12.01 -5.63
N GLN A 278 6.77 13.15 -5.47
CA GLN A 278 6.32 13.60 -4.17
C GLN A 278 4.91 13.07 -3.91
N LEU A 279 4.77 11.80 -3.56
CA LEU A 279 3.62 11.35 -2.80
C LEU A 279 3.63 12.14 -1.49
N THR A 280 3.30 13.40 -1.58
CA THR A 280 2.80 14.33 -0.55
C THR A 280 3.42 14.31 0.85
N PHE A 281 4.39 13.45 1.15
CA PHE A 281 5.02 13.29 2.46
C PHE A 281 6.53 13.62 2.48
N GLY A 282 7.08 14.14 1.37
CA GLY A 282 8.54 14.27 1.22
C GLY A 282 9.20 12.93 0.85
N PRO A 283 10.49 12.73 1.17
CA PRO A 283 11.25 11.54 0.78
C PRO A 283 10.97 10.34 1.70
N THR A 284 9.70 10.05 1.99
CA THR A 284 9.30 8.91 2.82
C THR A 284 8.42 7.97 2.02
N SER A 285 8.41 6.69 2.37
CA SER A 285 7.44 5.74 1.84
C SER A 285 6.03 6.07 2.33
N ALA A 286 5.02 5.68 1.59
CA ALA A 286 3.62 5.86 1.94
C ALA A 286 2.94 4.51 2.13
N LEU A 287 2.24 4.34 3.25
CA LEU A 287 1.32 3.23 3.45
C LEU A 287 -0.09 3.74 3.16
N LEU A 288 -0.64 3.34 2.02
CA LEU A 288 -2.00 3.70 1.60
C LEU A 288 -3.02 2.84 2.35
N HIS A 289 -4.18 3.41 2.66
CA HIS A 289 -5.24 2.78 3.41
C HIS A 289 -6.54 2.74 2.62
N PHE A 290 -7.17 1.57 2.57
CA PHE A 290 -8.43 1.36 1.86
C PHE A 290 -9.40 0.57 2.73
N ILE A 291 -10.69 0.74 2.49
CA ILE A 291 -11.75 -0.14 3.00
C ILE A 291 -12.53 -0.74 1.85
N PRO A 292 -13.20 -1.88 2.04
CA PRO A 292 -14.19 -2.36 1.07
C PRO A 292 -15.24 -1.28 0.84
N ASN A 293 -15.57 -1.02 -0.43
CA ASN A 293 -16.56 0.00 -0.78
C ASN A 293 -17.93 -0.38 -0.17
N PRO A 294 -18.48 0.40 0.77
CA PRO A 294 -19.71 0.03 1.45
C PRO A 294 -20.97 0.16 0.60
N GLY A 295 -20.87 0.74 -0.60
CA GLY A 295 -21.97 0.81 -1.55
C GLY A 295 -22.27 2.21 -2.07
N ARG A 296 -23.32 2.91 -1.59
CA ARG A 296 -23.80 4.16 -2.20
C ARG A 296 -23.30 5.39 -1.46
N ALA A 297 -22.60 6.28 -2.16
CA ALA A 297 -22.28 7.61 -1.66
C ALA A 297 -23.59 8.42 -1.50
N ARG A 298 -23.92 8.83 -0.28
CA ARG A 298 -25.17 9.54 0.05
C ARG A 298 -25.01 10.63 1.10
N PHE A 299 -23.83 10.74 1.71
CA PHE A 299 -23.56 11.74 2.73
C PHE A 299 -22.55 12.73 2.24
N ASP A 300 -22.79 14.01 2.54
CA ASP A 300 -21.80 15.06 2.47
C ASP A 300 -21.08 15.13 3.81
N VAL A 301 -19.76 15.10 3.81
CA VAL A 301 -18.94 15.13 5.02
C VAL A 301 -18.01 16.33 4.97
N ALA A 302 -18.29 17.33 5.79
CA ALA A 302 -17.49 18.54 5.89
C ALA A 302 -16.65 18.50 7.17
N VAL A 303 -15.35 18.74 7.05
CA VAL A 303 -14.44 18.95 8.19
C VAL A 303 -14.66 20.36 8.72
N LEU A 304 -15.02 20.46 10.00
CA LEU A 304 -15.26 21.74 10.68
C LEU A 304 -13.98 22.24 11.36
N THR A 305 -13.32 21.36 12.10
CA THR A 305 -12.07 21.67 12.82
C THR A 305 -11.17 20.45 12.87
N THR A 306 -9.88 20.72 12.93
CA THR A 306 -8.83 19.73 13.20
C THR A 306 -7.94 20.28 14.29
N ALA A 307 -7.82 19.54 15.39
CA ALA A 307 -6.85 19.82 16.45
C ALA A 307 -5.80 18.71 16.45
N VAL A 308 -4.54 19.10 16.34
CA VAL A 308 -3.40 18.19 16.24
C VAL A 308 -2.41 18.56 17.34
N SER A 309 -2.08 17.60 18.21
CA SER A 309 -0.87 17.67 19.03
C SER A 309 0.36 17.31 18.19
N GLU A 310 1.53 17.39 18.74
CA GLU A 310 2.73 16.83 18.11
C GLU A 310 2.50 15.33 17.82
N ILE A 311 3.08 14.84 16.72
CA ILE A 311 3.04 13.42 16.36
C ILE A 311 4.39 12.79 16.78
N PRO A 312 4.42 11.71 17.58
CA PRO A 312 3.26 10.94 18.09
C PRO A 312 2.38 11.72 19.09
N GLY A 313 1.06 11.56 18.95
CA GLY A 313 0.13 12.26 19.82
C GLY A 313 -1.33 12.14 19.40
N THR A 314 -2.21 12.88 20.08
CA THR A 314 -3.65 12.82 19.84
C THR A 314 -4.09 13.83 18.77
N VAL A 315 -4.88 13.34 17.82
CA VAL A 315 -5.56 14.14 16.81
C VAL A 315 -7.06 14.09 17.07
N SER A 316 -7.71 15.24 16.99
CA SER A 316 -9.17 15.35 17.07
C SER A 316 -9.71 16.04 15.81
N VAL A 317 -10.65 15.39 15.14
CA VAL A 317 -11.32 15.93 13.95
C VAL A 317 -12.81 16.05 14.23
N THR A 318 -13.35 17.25 14.06
CA THR A 318 -14.81 17.49 14.13
C THR A 318 -15.35 17.61 12.72
N VAL A 319 -16.36 16.81 12.42
CA VAL A 319 -17.02 16.79 11.11
C VAL A 319 -18.52 17.01 11.23
N ARG A 320 -19.11 17.56 10.18
CA ARG A 320 -20.55 17.60 9.97
C ARG A 320 -20.95 16.66 8.85
N VAL A 321 -21.96 15.84 9.09
CA VAL A 321 -22.53 14.91 8.12
C VAL A 321 -23.95 15.37 7.77
N THR A 322 -24.17 15.61 6.47
CA THR A 322 -25.47 15.98 5.93
C THR A 322 -25.89 15.02 4.81
N ARG A 323 -27.17 15.04 4.48
CA ARG A 323 -27.73 14.43 3.28
C ARG A 323 -28.80 15.37 2.74
N ASP A 324 -28.66 15.78 1.50
CA ASP A 324 -29.54 16.78 0.87
C ASP A 324 -29.65 18.06 1.74
N GLY A 325 -28.51 18.51 2.29
CA GLY A 325 -28.41 19.67 3.19
C GLY A 325 -28.96 19.46 4.62
N ARG A 326 -29.56 18.31 4.94
CA ARG A 326 -30.14 18.03 6.25
C ARG A 326 -29.17 17.29 7.17
N PRO A 327 -28.98 17.72 8.44
CA PRO A 327 -28.13 17.04 9.40
C PRO A 327 -28.52 15.58 9.59
N GLN A 328 -27.52 14.71 9.68
CA GLN A 328 -27.71 13.27 9.86
C GLN A 328 -27.27 12.84 11.27
N ARG A 329 -28.24 12.43 12.10
CA ARG A 329 -27.99 11.92 13.44
C ARG A 329 -27.61 10.44 13.43
N GLN A 330 -26.78 10.00 14.41
CA GLN A 330 -26.39 8.60 14.65
C GLN A 330 -25.67 7.93 13.47
N VAL A 331 -25.05 8.72 12.60
CA VAL A 331 -24.12 8.22 11.58
C VAL A 331 -22.80 7.89 12.25
N ARG A 332 -22.26 6.71 11.99
CA ARG A 332 -20.90 6.35 12.45
C ARG A 332 -19.89 7.10 11.60
N VAL A 333 -19.02 7.84 12.24
CA VAL A 333 -17.87 8.50 11.60
C VAL A 333 -16.61 7.75 12.00
N ARG A 334 -15.78 7.41 11.03
CA ARG A 334 -14.43 6.83 11.22
C ARG A 334 -13.38 7.86 10.73
N PHE A 335 -12.27 7.95 11.44
CA PHE A 335 -11.12 8.76 11.03
C PHE A 335 -9.85 8.15 11.60
N ALA A 336 -8.91 7.75 10.74
CA ALA A 336 -7.60 7.18 11.10
C ALA A 336 -7.67 6.10 12.21
N GLY A 337 -8.69 5.22 12.16
CA GLY A 337 -8.92 4.17 13.14
C GLY A 337 -9.84 4.56 14.31
N GLY A 338 -9.98 5.85 14.63
CA GLY A 338 -10.94 6.32 15.64
C GLY A 338 -12.37 6.32 15.11
N THR A 339 -13.35 6.28 16.03
CA THR A 339 -14.78 6.28 15.67
C THR A 339 -15.61 7.15 16.62
N ALA A 340 -16.64 7.81 16.08
CA ALA A 340 -17.66 8.52 16.83
C ALA A 340 -19.02 8.42 16.14
N ARG A 341 -20.08 8.92 16.77
CA ARG A 341 -21.42 9.04 16.16
C ARG A 341 -21.86 10.49 16.14
N THR A 342 -22.52 10.89 15.05
CA THR A 342 -23.09 12.24 14.93
C THR A 342 -24.23 12.47 15.91
N ASP A 343 -24.30 13.67 16.43
CA ASP A 343 -25.37 14.20 17.28
C ASP A 343 -26.62 14.61 16.45
N LYS A 344 -27.55 15.35 17.11
CA LYS A 344 -28.78 15.87 16.47
C LYS A 344 -28.48 16.92 15.39
N GLN A 345 -27.34 17.61 15.47
CA GLN A 345 -26.87 18.62 14.53
C GLN A 345 -26.04 18.01 13.39
N GLY A 346 -25.90 16.67 13.37
CA GLY A 346 -25.09 15.95 12.41
C GLY A 346 -23.59 16.08 12.64
N VAL A 347 -23.18 16.48 13.85
CA VAL A 347 -21.78 16.73 14.19
C VAL A 347 -21.20 15.56 14.99
N ALA A 348 -19.97 15.19 14.69
CA ALA A 348 -19.17 14.21 15.45
C ALA A 348 -17.74 14.70 15.59
N THR A 349 -17.15 14.47 16.77
CA THR A 349 -15.71 14.63 17.00
C THR A 349 -15.09 13.26 17.22
N VAL A 350 -14.12 12.94 16.39
CA VAL A 350 -13.32 11.72 16.49
C VAL A 350 -11.94 12.09 17.01
N SER A 351 -11.50 11.44 18.09
CA SER A 351 -10.14 11.56 18.64
C SER A 351 -9.42 10.25 18.51
N VAL A 352 -8.15 10.30 18.05
CA VAL A 352 -7.31 9.13 17.81
C VAL A 352 -5.85 9.45 18.12
N ALA A 353 -5.13 8.50 18.72
CA ALA A 353 -3.68 8.60 18.88
C ALA A 353 -2.99 8.11 17.59
N LEU A 354 -2.08 8.91 17.07
CA LEU A 354 -1.29 8.59 15.88
C LEU A 354 0.20 8.59 16.22
N GLU A 355 0.90 7.58 15.73
CA GLU A 355 2.36 7.41 15.87
C GLU A 355 3.12 8.04 14.70
N ARG A 356 2.45 8.25 13.55
CA ARG A 356 3.06 8.75 12.32
C ARG A 356 2.19 9.84 11.67
N PRO A 357 2.84 10.81 11.01
CA PRO A 357 2.13 11.77 10.18
C PRO A 357 1.36 11.08 9.04
N GLY A 358 0.31 11.72 8.56
CA GLY A 358 -0.47 11.16 7.47
C GLY A 358 -1.49 12.14 6.90
N ARG A 359 -2.25 11.66 5.92
CA ARG A 359 -3.42 12.32 5.33
C ARG A 359 -4.58 11.34 5.38
N PHE A 360 -5.66 11.71 6.02
CA PHE A 360 -6.79 10.81 6.24
C PHE A 360 -8.09 11.47 5.82
N LYS A 361 -9.08 10.65 5.42
CA LYS A 361 -10.45 11.08 5.18
C LYS A 361 -11.31 10.71 6.37
N ALA A 362 -12.22 11.59 6.75
CA ALA A 362 -13.33 11.22 7.62
C ALA A 362 -14.39 10.50 6.79
N LEU A 363 -14.77 9.32 7.25
CA LEU A 363 -15.72 8.43 6.58
C LEU A 363 -16.99 8.31 7.40
N ALA A 364 -18.12 8.79 6.86
CA ALA A 364 -19.46 8.64 7.44
C ALA A 364 -20.13 7.37 6.92
N LEU A 365 -20.68 6.53 7.81
CA LEU A 365 -21.23 5.22 7.47
C LEU A 365 -22.58 4.98 8.14
N ARG A 366 -23.57 4.52 7.35
CA ARG A 366 -24.84 4.00 7.87
C ARG A 366 -25.41 2.93 6.91
N GLY A 367 -25.35 1.65 7.31
CA GLY A 367 -25.68 0.52 6.44
C GLY A 367 -24.81 0.57 5.16
N ARG A 368 -25.45 0.51 3.99
CA ARG A 368 -24.77 0.61 2.68
C ARG A 368 -24.60 2.05 2.17
N SER A 369 -24.88 3.05 2.98
CA SER A 369 -24.69 4.46 2.63
C SER A 369 -23.41 4.99 3.27
N TYR A 370 -22.63 5.74 2.49
CA TYR A 370 -21.41 6.36 2.97
C TYR A 370 -21.23 7.79 2.46
N GLY A 371 -20.26 8.50 3.02
CA GLY A 371 -19.72 9.75 2.55
C GLY A 371 -18.28 9.91 3.03
N VAL A 372 -17.47 10.62 2.29
CA VAL A 372 -16.05 10.87 2.62
C VAL A 372 -15.78 12.37 2.60
N SER A 373 -14.91 12.84 3.50
CA SER A 373 -14.40 14.21 3.48
C SER A 373 -13.29 14.36 2.44
N GLU A 374 -12.84 15.59 2.22
CA GLU A 374 -11.49 15.85 1.69
C GLU A 374 -10.41 15.25 2.62
N LEU A 375 -9.18 15.18 2.10
CA LEU A 375 -8.02 14.72 2.85
C LEU A 375 -7.65 15.73 3.95
N VAL A 376 -7.54 15.26 5.17
CA VAL A 376 -7.10 16.03 6.34
C VAL A 376 -5.63 15.73 6.60
N PRO A 377 -4.72 16.69 6.42
CA PRO A 377 -3.31 16.51 6.76
C PRO A 377 -3.12 16.50 8.28
N VAL A 378 -2.31 15.59 8.78
CA VAL A 378 -2.02 15.41 10.20
C VAL A 378 -0.51 15.27 10.41
N GLY A 379 0.09 16.14 11.21
CA GLY A 379 1.52 16.11 11.50
C GLY A 379 2.43 16.42 10.30
N ILE A 380 1.85 16.88 9.20
CA ILE A 380 2.57 17.31 8.00
C ILE A 380 2.57 18.83 8.03
N ALA A 381 3.77 19.45 7.99
CA ALA A 381 3.85 20.89 7.83
C ALA A 381 3.06 21.29 6.59
N SER A 382 2.08 22.18 6.75
CA SER A 382 1.38 22.78 5.61
C SER A 382 2.45 23.48 4.78
N THR A 383 2.80 22.91 3.62
CA THR A 383 3.41 23.73 2.56
C THR A 383 2.33 24.67 2.11
N ALA A 384 2.18 25.79 2.83
CA ALA A 384 1.39 26.90 2.33
C ALA A 384 1.96 27.20 0.96
N GLN A 385 1.17 26.95 -0.06
CA GLN A 385 1.45 27.45 -1.39
C GLN A 385 1.65 28.97 -1.20
N PRO A 386 2.83 29.54 -1.53
CA PRO A 386 3.04 30.95 -1.35
C PRO A 386 1.91 31.62 -2.15
N ALA A 387 1.08 32.39 -1.45
CA ALA A 387 0.06 33.20 -2.08
C ALA A 387 0.78 34.01 -3.15
N ALA A 388 0.45 33.73 -4.41
CA ALA A 388 1.00 34.46 -5.53
C ALA A 388 0.78 35.92 -5.23
N ALA A 389 1.86 36.62 -4.91
CA ALA A 389 1.86 38.07 -4.68
C ALA A 389 1.30 38.68 -5.93
N ARG A 390 0.03 39.09 -5.88
CA ARG A 390 -0.54 40.03 -6.85
C ARG A 390 0.28 41.30 -6.73
N ARG A 391 1.30 41.43 -7.57
CA ARG A 391 1.91 42.72 -7.84
C ARG A 391 0.83 43.54 -8.54
N LEU A 392 0.18 44.39 -7.79
CA LEU A 392 -0.44 45.59 -8.31
C LEU A 392 0.71 46.49 -8.82
N SER A 393 0.99 46.43 -10.11
CA SER A 393 1.73 47.48 -10.79
C SER A 393 0.73 48.60 -11.07
N ALA A 394 0.74 49.59 -10.19
CA ALA A 394 0.31 50.94 -10.53
C ALA A 394 1.44 51.58 -11.39
N HIS A 395 1.14 51.85 -12.61
CA HIS A 395 1.44 53.06 -13.40
C HIS A 395 0.97 52.85 -14.84
#